data_5abd170846c2be5ea4a6aad88642faf9
#
_entry.id   5abd170846c2be5ea4a6aad88642faf9
#
_cell.length_a   1.000
_cell.length_b   1.000
_cell.length_c   1.000
_cell.angle_alpha   90.00
_cell.angle_beta   90.00
_cell.angle_gamma   90.00
#
_symmetry.space_group_name_H-M   'P 1'
#
loop_
_entity.id
_entity.type
_entity.pdbx_description
1 polymer ?
#
loop_
_entity_poly.entity_id
_entity_poly.type
_entity_poly.pdbx_seq_one_letter_code
_entity_poly.pdbx_strand_id
1 'polypeptide(L)'
;SDGRGGWQALAASLALSASVFTYRRIYNRPTAFEVANLAVFSGLLLLWPWLSAWLAPWGSTVGTIWLGVIWLATILPGRTPLTSAYSKWQYVPALWSNRTFLHVNAVLTLMWGWVFVLQGSFDVWAAANPQLVTPLAAVKFGLLVPASLITVRYPRREADIRLVDPVRSRGRFQLLAGLGLITAFGLTVATVAATVTGIFR
;
A
#
# COMPACT_ATOMS: atom_id res chain seq x y z
N SER A 1 -21.51 3.06 18.09
CA SER A 1 -20.71 1.82 17.95
C SER A 1 -19.51 1.95 18.89
N ASP A 2 -19.48 1.06 19.88
CA ASP A 2 -18.45 1.03 20.91
C ASP A 2 -17.08 0.90 20.21
N GLY A 3 -16.13 1.78 20.57
CA GLY A 3 -14.77 1.80 20.00
C GLY A 3 -13.96 0.49 20.18
N ARG A 4 -14.61 -0.55 20.68
CA ARG A 4 -14.05 -1.88 20.93
C ARG A 4 -13.63 -2.63 19.64
N GLY A 5 -14.30 -2.41 18.51
CA GLY A 5 -13.93 -3.06 17.26
C GLY A 5 -12.62 -2.57 16.65
N GLY A 6 -12.28 -1.29 16.87
CA GLY A 6 -11.11 -0.66 16.26
C GLY A 6 -9.79 -1.16 16.83
N TRP A 7 -9.66 -1.23 18.17
CA TRP A 7 -8.43 -1.72 18.78
C TRP A 7 -8.21 -3.22 18.53
N GLN A 8 -9.30 -4.00 18.44
CA GLN A 8 -9.21 -5.43 18.07
C GLN A 8 -8.67 -5.62 16.67
N ALA A 9 -9.13 -4.80 15.71
CA ALA A 9 -8.62 -4.82 14.35
C ALA A 9 -7.13 -4.43 14.28
N LEU A 10 -6.71 -3.42 15.05
CA LEU A 10 -5.30 -3.03 15.16
C LEU A 10 -4.46 -4.13 15.80
N ALA A 11 -4.95 -4.74 16.87
CA ALA A 11 -4.25 -5.84 17.56
C ALA A 11 -4.10 -7.06 16.63
N ALA A 12 -5.14 -7.41 15.88
CA ALA A 12 -5.08 -8.48 14.89
C ALA A 12 -4.08 -8.15 13.75
N SER A 13 -4.08 -6.91 13.26
CA SER A 13 -3.13 -6.44 12.24
C SER A 13 -1.69 -6.46 12.76
N LEU A 14 -1.47 -6.07 14.01
CA LEU A 14 -0.16 -6.15 14.66
C LEU A 14 0.28 -7.61 14.83
N ALA A 15 -0.59 -8.50 15.29
CA ALA A 15 -0.30 -9.92 15.45
C ALA A 15 0.07 -10.57 14.11
N LEU A 16 -0.68 -10.26 13.04
CA LEU A 16 -0.37 -10.72 11.69
C LEU A 16 0.98 -10.17 11.21
N SER A 17 1.23 -8.87 11.38
CA SER A 17 2.49 -8.23 10.99
C SER A 17 3.67 -8.81 11.76
N ALA A 18 3.52 -9.06 13.07
CA ALA A 18 4.53 -9.69 13.91
C ALA A 18 4.80 -11.13 13.48
N SER A 19 3.76 -11.89 13.12
CA SER A 19 3.89 -13.27 12.61
C SER A 19 4.66 -13.30 11.29
N VAL A 20 4.31 -12.42 10.34
CA VAL A 20 5.02 -12.31 9.06
C VAL A 20 6.46 -11.86 9.28
N PHE A 21 6.69 -10.86 10.14
CA PHE A 21 8.04 -10.39 10.47
C PHE A 21 8.88 -11.51 11.08
N THR A 22 8.33 -12.26 12.04
CA THR A 22 9.02 -13.38 12.71
C THR A 22 9.35 -14.49 11.72
N TYR A 23 8.38 -14.89 10.88
CA TYR A 23 8.61 -15.85 9.82
C TYR A 23 9.76 -15.40 8.90
N ARG A 24 9.72 -14.14 8.45
CA ARG A 24 10.78 -13.54 7.63
C ARG A 24 12.11 -13.48 8.36
N ARG A 25 12.13 -13.20 9.65
CA ARG A 25 13.36 -13.16 10.46
C ARG A 25 14.02 -14.53 10.59
N ILE A 26 13.22 -15.60 10.64
CA ILE A 26 13.69 -16.98 10.76
C ILE A 26 14.21 -17.51 9.42
N TYR A 27 13.41 -17.38 8.38
CA TYR A 27 13.70 -18.01 7.07
C TYR A 27 14.40 -17.08 6.09
N ASN A 28 14.30 -15.77 6.28
CA ASN A 28 14.78 -14.76 5.37
C ASN A 28 15.14 -13.48 6.14
N ARG A 29 15.55 -12.43 5.42
CA ARG A 29 15.71 -11.11 6.05
C ARG A 29 14.40 -10.33 5.90
N PRO A 30 13.86 -9.74 6.97
CA PRO A 30 12.71 -8.87 6.89
C PRO A 30 13.01 -7.68 5.97
N THR A 31 12.02 -7.28 5.19
CA THR A 31 12.11 -6.08 4.35
C THR A 31 11.74 -4.83 5.14
N ALA A 32 12.04 -3.65 4.58
CA ALA A 32 11.61 -2.39 5.17
C ALA A 32 10.08 -2.31 5.33
N PHE A 33 9.31 -3.06 4.52
CA PHE A 33 7.86 -3.12 4.60
C PHE A 33 7.37 -3.79 5.89
N GLU A 34 7.90 -4.96 6.23
CA GLU A 34 7.53 -5.66 7.47
C GLU A 34 7.91 -4.83 8.71
N VAL A 35 9.10 -4.21 8.68
CA VAL A 35 9.55 -3.33 9.77
C VAL A 35 8.63 -2.11 9.89
N ALA A 36 8.31 -1.46 8.78
CA ALA A 36 7.44 -0.28 8.76
C ALA A 36 6.02 -0.62 9.25
N ASN A 37 5.44 -1.73 8.78
CA ASN A 37 4.11 -2.16 9.24
C ASN A 37 4.11 -2.48 10.74
N LEU A 38 5.13 -3.20 11.22
CA LEU A 38 5.25 -3.49 12.65
C LEU A 38 5.33 -2.21 13.48
N ALA A 39 6.17 -1.25 13.06
CA ALA A 39 6.32 0.04 13.74
C ALA A 39 5.01 0.85 13.74
N VAL A 40 4.32 0.92 12.60
CA VAL A 40 3.06 1.68 12.48
C VAL A 40 1.94 1.06 13.29
N PHE A 41 1.69 -0.25 13.18
CA PHE A 41 0.62 -0.87 13.95
C PHE A 41 0.92 -0.87 15.45
N SER A 42 2.19 -1.01 15.87
CA SER A 42 2.57 -0.83 17.27
C SER A 42 2.33 0.60 17.74
N GLY A 43 2.76 1.59 16.95
CA GLY A 43 2.54 3.00 17.24
C GLY A 43 1.06 3.37 17.35
N LEU A 44 0.25 2.92 16.39
CA LEU A 44 -1.21 3.15 16.41
C LEU A 44 -1.89 2.49 17.61
N LEU A 45 -1.46 1.29 18.00
CA LEU A 45 -2.00 0.61 19.17
C LEU A 45 -1.63 1.33 20.47
N LEU A 46 -0.37 1.77 20.60
CA LEU A 46 0.10 2.55 21.74
C LEU A 46 -0.62 3.90 21.86
N LEU A 47 -0.88 4.56 20.74
CA LEU A 47 -1.53 5.85 20.66
C LEU A 47 -3.08 5.74 20.64
N TRP A 48 -3.63 4.52 20.64
CA TRP A 48 -5.07 4.30 20.56
C TRP A 48 -5.90 5.12 21.56
N PRO A 49 -5.52 5.23 22.85
CA PRO A 49 -6.31 5.99 23.80
C PRO A 49 -6.53 7.45 23.40
N TRP A 50 -5.57 8.05 22.70
CA TRP A 50 -5.63 9.45 22.24
C TRP A 50 -6.17 9.60 20.83
N LEU A 51 -6.00 8.59 19.97
CA LEU A 51 -6.37 8.65 18.56
C LEU A 51 -7.68 7.93 18.25
N SER A 52 -8.27 7.20 19.21
CA SER A 52 -9.42 6.33 18.97
C SER A 52 -10.62 7.07 18.37
N ALA A 53 -10.91 8.28 18.83
CA ALA A 53 -12.02 9.07 18.30
C ALA A 53 -11.86 9.40 16.81
N TRP A 54 -10.63 9.63 16.35
CA TRP A 54 -10.31 9.87 14.95
C TRP A 54 -10.11 8.57 14.18
N LEU A 55 -9.41 7.59 14.73
CA LEU A 55 -9.13 6.32 14.05
C LEU A 55 -10.37 5.44 13.88
N ALA A 56 -11.36 5.51 14.79
CA ALA A 56 -12.54 4.68 14.67
C ALA A 56 -13.28 4.85 13.34
N PRO A 57 -13.55 6.06 12.83
CA PRO A 57 -14.16 6.25 11.52
C PRO A 57 -13.18 6.06 10.36
N TRP A 58 -11.86 6.31 10.56
CA TRP A 58 -10.88 6.41 9.47
C TRP A 58 -9.85 5.28 9.43
N GLY A 59 -9.92 4.30 10.33
CA GLY A 59 -8.89 3.25 10.45
C GLY A 59 -8.65 2.47 9.16
N SER A 60 -9.72 2.13 8.43
CA SER A 60 -9.63 1.47 7.12
C SER A 60 -8.93 2.37 6.09
N THR A 61 -9.34 3.63 6.01
CA THR A 61 -8.79 4.63 5.08
C THR A 61 -7.30 4.84 5.34
N VAL A 62 -6.94 5.07 6.62
CA VAL A 62 -5.54 5.28 7.04
C VAL A 62 -4.69 4.07 6.71
N GLY A 63 -5.16 2.85 7.02
CA GLY A 63 -4.44 1.63 6.71
C GLY A 63 -4.21 1.44 5.21
N THR A 64 -5.22 1.73 4.41
CA THR A 64 -5.15 1.60 2.95
C THR A 64 -4.20 2.65 2.33
N ILE A 65 -4.31 3.92 2.76
CA ILE A 65 -3.41 4.99 2.32
C ILE A 65 -1.96 4.68 2.73
N TRP A 66 -1.75 4.19 3.95
CA TRP A 66 -0.44 3.80 4.44
C TRP A 66 0.22 2.73 3.56
N LEU A 67 -0.54 1.69 3.19
CA LEU A 67 -0.05 0.69 2.25
C LEU A 67 0.37 1.34 0.93
N GLY A 68 -0.46 2.20 0.36
CA GLY A 68 -0.12 2.96 -0.85
C GLY A 68 1.18 3.75 -0.71
N VAL A 69 1.34 4.47 0.40
CA VAL A 69 2.55 5.26 0.69
C VAL A 69 3.79 4.38 0.72
N ILE A 70 3.75 3.26 1.45
CA ILE A 70 4.91 2.34 1.52
C ILE A 70 5.26 1.81 0.13
N TRP A 71 4.27 1.32 -0.62
CA TRP A 71 4.50 0.79 -1.96
C TRP A 71 5.14 1.84 -2.87
N LEU A 72 4.57 3.03 -2.95
CA LEU A 72 5.06 4.11 -3.81
C LEU A 72 6.43 4.66 -3.36
N ALA A 73 6.67 4.75 -2.06
CA ALA A 73 7.95 5.23 -1.52
C ALA A 73 9.14 4.36 -1.93
N THR A 74 8.92 3.06 -2.20
CA THR A 74 9.99 2.17 -2.68
C THR A 74 10.37 2.36 -4.16
N ILE A 75 9.59 3.15 -4.92
CA ILE A 75 9.92 3.53 -6.30
C ILE A 75 10.86 4.74 -6.37
N LEU A 76 10.98 5.49 -5.27
CA LEU A 76 11.81 6.70 -5.22
C LEU A 76 13.29 6.40 -5.51
N PRO A 77 14.08 7.42 -5.92
CA PRO A 77 15.49 7.26 -6.23
C PRO A 77 16.27 6.56 -5.12
N GLY A 78 17.20 5.68 -5.50
CA GLY A 78 18.06 4.97 -4.55
C GLY A 78 17.40 3.77 -3.84
N ARG A 79 16.11 3.50 -4.10
CA ARG A 79 15.39 2.37 -3.49
C ARG A 79 15.11 1.27 -4.50
N THR A 80 14.82 0.08 -4.00
CA THR A 80 14.40 -1.07 -4.81
C THR A 80 12.89 -1.25 -4.70
N PRO A 81 12.18 -1.54 -5.81
CA PRO A 81 10.74 -1.76 -5.80
C PRO A 81 10.36 -2.84 -4.79
N LEU A 82 9.27 -2.62 -4.03
CA LEU A 82 8.87 -3.53 -2.94
C LEU A 82 8.62 -4.96 -3.43
N THR A 83 7.97 -5.12 -4.58
CA THR A 83 7.70 -6.45 -5.16
C THR A 83 8.99 -7.23 -5.45
N SER A 84 10.11 -6.56 -5.73
CA SER A 84 11.38 -7.24 -5.95
C SER A 84 11.89 -7.96 -4.70
N ALA A 85 11.58 -7.45 -3.50
CA ALA A 85 11.94 -8.12 -2.26
C ALA A 85 11.21 -9.47 -2.08
N TYR A 86 10.02 -9.60 -2.68
CA TYR A 86 9.23 -10.84 -2.64
C TYR A 86 9.55 -11.76 -3.82
N SER A 87 9.69 -11.23 -5.02
CA SER A 87 9.98 -12.04 -6.21
C SER A 87 11.40 -12.59 -6.25
N LYS A 88 12.36 -12.01 -5.53
CA LYS A 88 13.73 -12.55 -5.39
C LYS A 88 13.77 -14.03 -5.00
N TRP A 89 12.79 -14.49 -4.22
CA TRP A 89 12.73 -15.88 -3.78
C TRP A 89 12.38 -16.89 -4.89
N GLN A 90 11.82 -16.39 -5.98
CA GLN A 90 11.44 -17.22 -7.13
C GLN A 90 12.51 -17.24 -8.23
N TYR A 91 13.56 -16.43 -8.08
CA TYR A 91 14.57 -16.25 -9.12
C TYR A 91 15.99 -16.40 -8.55
N VAL A 92 16.90 -16.91 -9.38
CA VAL A 92 18.32 -17.03 -9.05
C VAL A 92 18.95 -15.64 -8.79
N PRO A 93 19.92 -15.54 -7.85
CA PRO A 93 20.52 -14.24 -7.49
C PRO A 93 21.10 -13.44 -8.65
N ALA A 94 21.60 -14.12 -9.70
CA ALA A 94 22.12 -13.48 -10.91
C ALA A 94 21.09 -12.60 -11.66
N LEU A 95 19.79 -12.87 -11.47
CA LEU A 95 18.71 -12.10 -12.10
C LEU A 95 18.25 -10.89 -11.27
N TRP A 96 18.64 -10.76 -10.02
CA TRP A 96 18.12 -9.71 -9.13
C TRP A 96 18.53 -8.28 -9.55
N SER A 97 19.66 -8.15 -10.25
CA SER A 97 20.12 -6.89 -10.85
C SER A 97 19.70 -6.72 -12.31
N ASN A 98 19.02 -7.72 -12.89
CA ASN A 98 18.58 -7.67 -14.28
C ASN A 98 17.58 -6.54 -14.48
N ARG A 99 17.75 -5.77 -15.56
CA ARG A 99 16.93 -4.60 -15.89
C ARG A 99 15.44 -4.96 -16.06
N THR A 100 15.15 -6.06 -16.74
CA THR A 100 13.77 -6.55 -16.92
C THR A 100 13.15 -6.94 -15.58
N PHE A 101 13.88 -7.64 -14.72
CA PHE A 101 13.42 -7.99 -13.39
C PHE A 101 13.05 -6.74 -12.56
N LEU A 102 13.94 -5.73 -12.54
CA LEU A 102 13.70 -4.49 -11.83
C LEU A 102 12.54 -3.68 -12.43
N HIS A 103 12.42 -3.65 -13.76
CA HIS A 103 11.33 -2.97 -14.46
C HIS A 103 9.97 -3.59 -14.16
N VAL A 104 9.83 -4.90 -14.29
CA VAL A 104 8.59 -5.63 -13.97
C VAL A 104 8.17 -5.36 -12.52
N ASN A 105 9.10 -5.47 -11.60
CA ASN A 105 8.83 -5.21 -10.19
C ASN A 105 8.47 -3.74 -9.93
N ALA A 106 9.07 -2.77 -10.64
CA ALA A 106 8.70 -1.37 -10.53
C ALA A 106 7.26 -1.11 -11.00
N VAL A 107 6.87 -1.71 -12.14
CA VAL A 107 5.48 -1.61 -12.66
C VAL A 107 4.48 -2.19 -11.67
N LEU A 108 4.74 -3.40 -11.15
CA LEU A 108 3.85 -4.03 -10.18
C LEU A 108 3.76 -3.25 -8.87
N THR A 109 4.90 -2.75 -8.37
CA THR A 109 4.92 -1.91 -7.16
C THR A 109 4.13 -0.63 -7.36
N LEU A 110 4.31 0.05 -8.50
CA LEU A 110 3.57 1.26 -8.83
C LEU A 110 2.06 0.99 -8.95
N MET A 111 1.67 -0.07 -9.64
CA MET A 111 0.28 -0.47 -9.81
C MET A 111 -0.39 -0.72 -8.45
N TRP A 112 0.20 -1.54 -7.60
CA TRP A 112 -0.36 -1.82 -6.27
C TRP A 112 -0.40 -0.58 -5.39
N GLY A 113 0.64 0.25 -5.42
CA GLY A 113 0.65 1.53 -4.70
C GLY A 113 -0.54 2.41 -5.08
N TRP A 114 -0.81 2.57 -6.38
CA TRP A 114 -1.96 3.33 -6.86
C TRP A 114 -3.31 2.66 -6.55
N VAL A 115 -3.41 1.34 -6.61
CA VAL A 115 -4.62 0.62 -6.19
C VAL A 115 -4.98 0.97 -4.75
N PHE A 116 -4.01 0.96 -3.83
CA PHE A 116 -4.26 1.32 -2.44
C PHE A 116 -4.61 2.80 -2.25
N VAL A 117 -3.95 3.71 -2.96
CA VAL A 117 -4.30 5.15 -2.90
C VAL A 117 -5.72 5.39 -3.42
N LEU A 118 -6.11 4.76 -4.53
CA LEU A 118 -7.47 4.85 -5.07
C LEU A 118 -8.51 4.25 -4.11
N GLN A 119 -8.21 3.12 -3.47
CA GLN A 119 -9.10 2.53 -2.47
C GLN A 119 -9.30 3.48 -1.28
N GLY A 120 -8.23 4.13 -0.80
CA GLY A 120 -8.33 5.16 0.24
C GLY A 120 -9.15 6.37 -0.22
N SER A 121 -9.02 6.79 -1.49
CA SER A 121 -9.84 7.87 -2.06
C SER A 121 -11.33 7.52 -2.07
N PHE A 122 -11.66 6.27 -2.39
CA PHE A 122 -13.06 5.81 -2.36
C PHE A 122 -13.61 5.77 -0.93
N ASP A 123 -12.82 5.41 0.07
CA ASP A 123 -13.25 5.46 1.47
C ASP A 123 -13.58 6.91 1.90
N VAL A 124 -12.72 7.88 1.53
CA VAL A 124 -12.98 9.31 1.80
C VAL A 124 -14.25 9.78 1.09
N TRP A 125 -14.42 9.39 -0.18
CA TRP A 125 -15.60 9.77 -0.95
C TRP A 125 -16.89 9.14 -0.40
N ALA A 126 -16.84 7.89 0.00
CA ALA A 126 -17.96 7.18 0.66
C ALA A 126 -18.37 7.85 1.97
N ALA A 127 -17.40 8.32 2.76
CA ALA A 127 -17.68 9.05 4.00
C ALA A 127 -18.43 10.37 3.75
N ALA A 128 -18.11 11.08 2.64
CA ALA A 128 -18.81 12.29 2.24
C ALA A 128 -20.19 12.02 1.61
N ASN A 129 -20.42 10.81 1.11
CA ASN A 129 -21.62 10.43 0.35
C ASN A 129 -22.13 9.05 0.79
N PRO A 130 -22.85 8.94 1.92
CA PRO A 130 -23.26 7.65 2.50
C PRO A 130 -24.04 6.73 1.54
N GLN A 131 -24.80 7.31 0.57
CA GLN A 131 -25.51 6.57 -0.44
C GLN A 131 -24.58 5.82 -1.42
N LEU A 132 -23.31 6.21 -1.51
CA LEU A 132 -22.32 5.59 -2.40
C LEU A 132 -21.45 4.52 -1.70
N VAL A 133 -21.64 4.23 -0.42
CA VAL A 133 -20.83 3.26 0.34
C VAL A 133 -20.81 1.90 -0.34
N THR A 134 -21.99 1.35 -0.68
CA THR A 134 -22.06 0.02 -1.31
C THR A 134 -21.47 -0.02 -2.72
N PRO A 135 -21.81 0.91 -3.66
CA PRO A 135 -21.20 0.88 -4.99
C PRO A 135 -19.69 1.16 -4.96
N LEU A 136 -19.21 2.07 -4.11
CA LEU A 136 -17.76 2.33 -3.98
C LEU A 136 -17.02 1.14 -3.36
N ALA A 137 -17.63 0.43 -2.40
CA ALA A 137 -17.06 -0.81 -1.88
C ALA A 137 -16.93 -1.87 -2.98
N ALA A 138 -17.95 -2.05 -3.82
CA ALA A 138 -17.89 -2.98 -4.94
C ALA A 138 -16.76 -2.61 -5.93
N VAL A 139 -16.61 -1.32 -6.28
CA VAL A 139 -15.51 -0.85 -7.13
C VAL A 139 -14.14 -1.08 -6.45
N LYS A 140 -14.02 -0.76 -5.17
CA LYS A 140 -12.81 -0.96 -4.36
C LYS A 140 -12.32 -2.41 -4.41
N PHE A 141 -13.22 -3.36 -4.18
CA PHE A 141 -12.87 -4.79 -4.27
C PHE A 141 -12.68 -5.24 -5.72
N GLY A 142 -13.47 -4.70 -6.64
CA GLY A 142 -13.34 -4.96 -8.08
C GLY A 142 -11.96 -4.61 -8.64
N LEU A 143 -11.30 -3.57 -8.13
CA LEU A 143 -9.94 -3.20 -8.54
C LEU A 143 -8.89 -4.29 -8.23
N LEU A 144 -9.13 -5.12 -7.23
CA LEU A 144 -8.18 -6.19 -6.87
C LEU A 144 -8.11 -7.28 -7.93
N VAL A 145 -9.20 -7.51 -8.66
CA VAL A 145 -9.26 -8.56 -9.70
C VAL A 145 -8.28 -8.25 -10.86
N PRO A 146 -8.39 -7.10 -11.56
CA PRO A 146 -7.44 -6.77 -12.63
C PRO A 146 -6.02 -6.62 -12.10
N ALA A 147 -5.80 -6.06 -10.90
CA ALA A 147 -4.47 -5.95 -10.32
C ALA A 147 -3.85 -7.33 -10.08
N SER A 148 -4.61 -8.28 -9.55
CA SER A 148 -4.15 -9.66 -9.36
C SER A 148 -3.84 -10.35 -10.69
N LEU A 149 -4.71 -10.20 -11.69
CA LEU A 149 -4.50 -10.76 -13.04
C LEU A 149 -3.24 -10.19 -13.70
N ILE A 150 -3.01 -8.88 -13.59
CA ILE A 150 -1.81 -8.24 -14.10
C ILE A 150 -0.58 -8.78 -13.35
N THR A 151 -0.64 -8.93 -12.03
CA THR A 151 0.47 -9.45 -11.22
C THR A 151 0.92 -10.84 -11.69
N VAL A 152 -0.01 -11.69 -12.11
CA VAL A 152 0.30 -13.04 -12.61
C VAL A 152 0.75 -13.04 -14.06
N ARG A 153 0.11 -12.24 -14.93
CA ARG A 153 0.30 -12.29 -16.37
C ARG A 153 1.46 -11.41 -16.86
N TYR A 154 1.64 -10.23 -16.27
CA TYR A 154 2.62 -9.25 -16.72
C TYR A 154 4.08 -9.78 -16.68
N PRO A 155 4.56 -10.42 -15.59
CA PRO A 155 5.91 -10.96 -15.56
C PRO A 155 6.17 -12.01 -16.65
N ARG A 156 5.17 -12.85 -16.96
CA ARG A 156 5.28 -13.88 -18.01
C ARG A 156 5.40 -13.24 -19.39
N ARG A 157 4.60 -12.21 -19.65
CA ARG A 157 4.62 -11.50 -20.93
C ARG A 157 5.93 -10.74 -21.16
N GLU A 158 6.46 -10.07 -20.14
CA GLU A 158 7.72 -9.33 -20.23
C GLU A 158 8.95 -10.23 -20.32
N ALA A 159 8.88 -11.48 -19.84
CA ALA A 159 9.93 -12.47 -20.06
C ALA A 159 10.08 -12.83 -21.55
N ASP A 160 8.98 -12.77 -22.31
CA ASP A 160 8.94 -13.09 -23.74
C ASP A 160 9.21 -11.86 -24.63
N ILE A 161 9.00 -10.63 -24.12
CA ILE A 161 9.17 -9.39 -24.89
C ILE A 161 10.50 -8.74 -24.50
N ARG A 162 11.45 -8.74 -25.40
CA ARG A 162 12.70 -8.00 -25.26
C ARG A 162 12.44 -6.49 -25.24
N LEU A 163 12.69 -5.87 -24.04
CA LEU A 163 13.24 -4.53 -23.89
C LEU A 163 12.39 -3.30 -24.20
N VAL A 164 11.85 -2.78 -23.12
CA VAL A 164 11.62 -1.34 -22.96
C VAL A 164 12.94 -0.68 -22.52
N ASP A 165 13.29 0.50 -23.05
CA ASP A 165 14.44 1.29 -22.59
C ASP A 165 14.28 1.63 -21.09
N PRO A 166 15.09 1.04 -20.19
CA PRO A 166 14.84 1.12 -18.75
C PRO A 166 15.17 2.49 -18.14
N VAL A 167 15.94 3.32 -18.85
CA VAL A 167 16.33 4.65 -18.33
C VAL A 167 15.18 5.63 -18.47
N ARG A 168 14.49 5.62 -19.61
CA ARG A 168 13.36 6.52 -19.88
C ARG A 168 12.12 6.18 -19.03
N SER A 169 11.92 4.90 -18.71
CA SER A 169 10.80 4.44 -17.87
C SER A 169 10.99 4.79 -16.40
N ARG A 170 12.22 4.81 -15.88
CA ARG A 170 12.51 5.07 -14.47
C ARG A 170 12.05 6.45 -14.00
N GLY A 171 12.33 7.49 -14.78
CA GLY A 171 11.88 8.86 -14.46
C GLY A 171 10.36 8.98 -14.43
N ARG A 172 9.66 8.34 -15.37
CA ARG A 172 8.20 8.30 -15.40
C ARG A 172 7.62 7.59 -14.18
N PHE A 173 8.21 6.47 -13.76
CA PHE A 173 7.75 5.75 -12.57
C PHE A 173 7.94 6.57 -11.29
N GLN A 174 9.06 7.29 -11.17
CA GLN A 174 9.31 8.18 -10.04
C GLN A 174 8.32 9.33 -10.00
N LEU A 175 8.00 9.94 -11.14
CA LEU A 175 6.98 10.98 -11.24
C LEU A 175 5.59 10.45 -10.83
N LEU A 176 5.18 9.30 -11.35
CA LEU A 176 3.89 8.69 -11.00
C LEU A 176 3.83 8.28 -9.52
N ALA A 177 4.94 7.80 -8.96
CA ALA A 177 5.02 7.50 -7.53
C ALA A 177 4.93 8.78 -6.69
N GLY A 178 5.61 9.85 -7.10
CA GLY A 178 5.53 11.15 -6.46
C GLY A 178 4.11 11.73 -6.46
N LEU A 179 3.41 11.66 -7.59
CA LEU A 179 2.01 12.08 -7.69
C LEU A 179 1.12 11.27 -6.74
N GLY A 180 1.32 9.94 -6.67
CA GLY A 180 0.56 9.09 -5.74
C GLY A 180 0.83 9.42 -4.27
N LEU A 181 2.07 9.76 -3.91
CA LEU A 181 2.43 10.19 -2.56
C LEU A 181 1.80 11.54 -2.21
N ILE A 182 1.78 12.50 -3.14
CA ILE A 182 1.09 13.78 -2.96
C ILE A 182 -0.41 13.57 -2.78
N THR A 183 -1.03 12.70 -3.57
CA THR A 183 -2.44 12.34 -3.44
C THR A 183 -2.73 11.72 -2.07
N ALA A 184 -1.89 10.76 -1.63
CA ALA A 184 -2.02 10.12 -0.32
C ALA A 184 -1.91 11.13 0.83
N PHE A 185 -0.96 12.06 0.74
CA PHE A 185 -0.80 13.16 1.71
C PHE A 185 -2.04 14.06 1.73
N GLY A 186 -2.52 14.48 0.57
CA GLY A 186 -3.73 15.30 0.44
C GLY A 186 -4.96 14.65 1.06
N LEU A 187 -5.15 13.34 0.82
CA LEU A 187 -6.23 12.57 1.43
C LEU A 187 -6.11 12.52 2.96
N THR A 188 -4.90 12.31 3.48
CA THR A 188 -4.67 12.30 4.93
C THR A 188 -5.00 13.66 5.55
N VAL A 189 -4.55 14.75 4.94
CA VAL A 189 -4.88 16.11 5.40
C VAL A 189 -6.39 16.36 5.34
N ALA A 190 -7.05 15.94 4.26
CA ALA A 190 -8.50 16.10 4.11
C ALA A 190 -9.27 15.34 5.19
N THR A 191 -8.89 14.10 5.53
CA THR A 191 -9.53 13.33 6.61
C THR A 191 -9.34 13.98 7.98
N VAL A 192 -8.13 14.48 8.27
CA VAL A 192 -7.85 15.21 9.52
C VAL A 192 -8.67 16.49 9.59
N ALA A 193 -8.65 17.31 8.53
CA ALA A 193 -9.41 18.56 8.48
C ALA A 193 -10.92 18.32 8.64
N ALA A 194 -11.46 17.32 7.94
CA ALA A 194 -12.87 16.97 8.03
C ALA A 194 -13.29 16.52 9.44
N THR A 195 -12.41 15.81 10.15
CA THR A 195 -12.65 15.41 11.54
C THR A 195 -12.62 16.61 12.47
N VAL A 196 -11.63 17.51 12.31
CA VAL A 196 -11.49 18.71 13.14
C VAL A 196 -12.67 19.67 12.95
N THR A 197 -13.13 19.85 11.70
CA THR A 197 -14.25 20.75 11.36
C THR A 197 -15.62 20.12 11.60
N GLY A 198 -15.70 18.84 11.90
CA GLY A 198 -16.96 18.13 12.14
C GLY A 198 -17.84 17.97 10.90
N ILE A 199 -17.27 18.09 9.69
CA ILE A 199 -18.01 17.97 8.41
C ILE A 199 -18.61 16.56 8.24
N PHE A 200 -17.99 15.53 8.81
CA PHE A 200 -18.43 14.14 8.76
C PHE A 200 -18.96 13.64 10.11
N ARG A 201 -19.89 14.39 10.70
CA ARG A 201 -20.62 13.95 11.90
C ARG A 201 -21.83 13.13 11.57
#